data_3b5f489ce30290a7a6f02e7e0707cfa0
#
_entry.id   3b5f489ce30290a7a6f02e7e0707cfa0
#
_cell.length_a   1.000
_cell.length_b   1.000
_cell.length_c   1.000
_cell.angle_alpha   90.00
_cell.angle_beta   90.00
_cell.angle_gamma   90.00
#
_symmetry.space_group_name_H-M   'P 1'
#
loop_
_entity.id
_entity.type
_entity.pdbx_description
1 polymer ?
#
loop_
_entity_poly.entity_id
_entity_poly.type
_entity_poly.pdbx_seq_one_letter_code
_entity_poly.pdbx_strand_id
1 'polypeptide(L)'
;MCHPKRVESLESYRDRFPILEHTTYLINHSLGAMPVGAEEGLLRYAREWRERGVRAWAEGWWETSTAVGDLLGRLVGAGPGTMAMHQNVAVAQAIVLSCFEFEPRRNRIVYGEGEFPSVRYLYQAQRRRGADIEIVADSAAVLDAIDERTLLVPVSHVLFKTGEIQDVEAIVERAHDAGSFVVLDAYQSAGSVPLDVTSLGVDFAVGGSVKWLCGGPGAGWLYVRPDLAERLEPTFTGWQAHARPFAFEPEQEYAEGAARFLTGTPNVPALYAASAGYELIGEVGVERIRERSMEQTALLVELLDAAGFEVLSPRDPNHRGGTVVVRTPEAEAVYRELGAREIICDFRPDAGIRLGPHFFNTDDELRFTAAQIAEIVESGAHERHRREPVSYH
;
A
#
# COMPACT_ATOMS: atom_id res chain seq x y z
N MET A 1 -11.04 27.31 -28.49
CA MET A 1 -11.01 27.81 -27.10
C MET A 1 -11.33 26.65 -26.19
N CYS A 2 -10.31 26.09 -25.53
CA CYS A 2 -10.50 25.04 -24.54
C CYS A 2 -11.10 25.73 -23.29
N HIS A 3 -12.33 25.38 -22.92
CA HIS A 3 -12.88 25.81 -21.65
C HIS A 3 -12.02 25.16 -20.54
N PRO A 4 -11.55 25.90 -19.54
CA PRO A 4 -10.91 25.28 -18.41
C PRO A 4 -11.94 24.34 -17.77
N LYS A 5 -11.61 23.04 -17.64
CA LYS A 5 -12.41 22.09 -16.86
C LYS A 5 -12.57 22.71 -15.47
N ARG A 6 -13.81 22.90 -15.03
CA ARG A 6 -14.13 23.35 -13.67
C ARG A 6 -13.47 22.32 -12.73
N VAL A 7 -12.55 22.77 -11.87
CA VAL A 7 -11.97 21.91 -10.85
C VAL A 7 -13.11 21.52 -9.92
N GLU A 8 -13.54 20.26 -9.99
CA GLU A 8 -14.58 19.75 -9.11
C GLU A 8 -14.11 19.81 -7.65
N SER A 9 -15.00 20.16 -6.73
CA SER A 9 -14.73 20.06 -5.29
C SER A 9 -14.42 18.61 -4.93
N LEU A 10 -13.47 18.38 -4.01
CA LEU A 10 -13.20 17.02 -3.53
C LEU A 10 -14.41 16.36 -2.86
N GLU A 11 -15.29 17.19 -2.29
CA GLU A 11 -16.54 16.72 -1.69
C GLU A 11 -17.52 16.14 -2.72
N SER A 12 -17.45 16.55 -4.01
CA SER A 12 -18.31 15.99 -5.06
C SER A 12 -18.04 14.51 -5.35
N TYR A 13 -16.89 13.99 -4.92
CA TYR A 13 -16.55 12.58 -5.05
C TYR A 13 -17.17 11.69 -3.97
N ARG A 14 -17.74 12.24 -2.89
CA ARG A 14 -18.31 11.47 -1.76
C ARG A 14 -19.40 10.51 -2.21
N ASP A 15 -20.26 10.94 -3.13
CA ASP A 15 -21.37 10.13 -3.65
C ASP A 15 -20.91 8.86 -4.38
N ARG A 16 -19.61 8.78 -4.70
CA ARG A 16 -19.00 7.56 -5.27
C ARG A 16 -18.65 6.50 -4.23
N PHE A 17 -18.82 6.79 -2.93
CA PHE A 17 -18.49 5.91 -1.82
C PHE A 17 -19.70 5.71 -0.89
N PRO A 18 -20.57 4.72 -1.16
CA PRO A 18 -21.84 4.54 -0.43
C PRO A 18 -21.72 4.39 1.08
N ILE A 19 -20.60 3.85 1.57
CA ILE A 19 -20.36 3.69 3.01
C ILE A 19 -20.37 5.02 3.77
N LEU A 20 -20.04 6.14 3.10
CA LEU A 20 -19.97 7.47 3.70
C LEU A 20 -21.35 8.07 4.02
N GLU A 21 -22.44 7.46 3.53
CA GLU A 21 -23.81 7.86 3.88
C GLU A 21 -24.17 7.52 5.32
N HIS A 22 -23.49 6.52 5.91
CA HIS A 22 -23.87 5.95 7.19
C HIS A 22 -22.75 5.92 8.22
N THR A 23 -21.48 6.16 7.79
CA THR A 23 -20.31 6.06 8.67
C THR A 23 -19.37 7.23 8.51
N THR A 24 -18.67 7.59 9.59
CA THR A 24 -17.46 8.40 9.52
C THR A 24 -16.28 7.46 9.28
N TYR A 25 -15.83 7.34 8.01
CA TYR A 25 -14.89 6.32 7.57
C TYR A 25 -13.45 6.85 7.57
N LEU A 26 -12.66 6.50 8.59
CA LEU A 26 -11.28 6.98 8.82
C LEU A 26 -10.25 5.84 8.89
N ILE A 27 -10.47 4.77 8.12
CA ILE A 27 -9.64 3.56 8.15
C ILE A 27 -8.94 3.26 6.80
N ASN A 28 -8.79 4.26 5.92
CA ASN A 28 -8.25 4.04 4.58
C ASN A 28 -6.81 3.48 4.56
N HIS A 29 -6.04 3.67 5.62
CA HIS A 29 -4.73 3.07 5.85
C HIS A 29 -4.77 1.55 6.12
N SER A 30 -5.95 0.95 6.26
CA SER A 30 -6.16 -0.50 6.46
C SER A 30 -7.00 -1.09 5.32
N LEU A 31 -8.20 -0.54 5.09
CA LEU A 31 -9.08 -0.84 3.95
C LEU A 31 -9.62 0.47 3.40
N GLY A 32 -9.36 0.80 2.15
CA GLY A 32 -9.97 1.94 1.47
C GLY A 32 -11.47 1.76 1.29
N ALA A 33 -12.23 2.86 1.36
CA ALA A 33 -13.65 2.81 1.05
C ALA A 33 -13.87 2.28 -0.39
N MET A 34 -14.88 1.44 -0.58
CA MET A 34 -15.20 0.85 -1.87
C MET A 34 -15.90 1.89 -2.78
N PRO A 35 -15.32 2.24 -3.93
CA PRO A 35 -16.00 3.08 -4.90
C PRO A 35 -17.07 2.27 -5.67
N VAL A 36 -18.16 2.93 -6.10
CA VAL A 36 -19.26 2.30 -6.91
C VAL A 36 -18.70 1.58 -8.14
N GLY A 37 -17.70 2.16 -8.79
CA GLY A 37 -17.06 1.56 -9.97
C GLY A 37 -16.40 0.21 -9.72
N ALA A 38 -16.01 -0.08 -8.46
CA ALA A 38 -15.46 -1.39 -8.12
C ALA A 38 -16.56 -2.48 -8.14
N GLU A 39 -17.76 -2.18 -7.64
CA GLU A 39 -18.92 -3.08 -7.76
C GLU A 39 -19.29 -3.31 -9.22
N GLU A 40 -19.36 -2.25 -10.02
CA GLU A 40 -19.64 -2.34 -11.47
C GLU A 40 -18.59 -3.21 -12.19
N GLY A 41 -17.30 -3.06 -11.84
CA GLY A 41 -16.21 -3.90 -12.34
C GLY A 41 -16.41 -5.39 -12.03
N LEU A 42 -16.73 -5.71 -10.78
CA LEU A 42 -17.01 -7.08 -10.35
C LEU A 42 -18.24 -7.68 -11.07
N LEU A 43 -19.30 -6.90 -11.25
CA LEU A 43 -20.48 -7.32 -12.00
C LEU A 43 -20.17 -7.53 -13.49
N ARG A 44 -19.31 -6.69 -14.08
CA ARG A 44 -18.82 -6.85 -15.45
C ARG A 44 -18.05 -8.16 -15.61
N TYR A 45 -17.09 -8.43 -14.73
CA TYR A 45 -16.36 -9.70 -14.69
C TYR A 45 -17.31 -10.89 -14.63
N ALA A 46 -18.30 -10.86 -13.72
CA ALA A 46 -19.25 -11.95 -13.56
C ALA A 46 -20.09 -12.18 -14.83
N ARG A 47 -20.52 -11.10 -15.52
CA ARG A 47 -21.25 -11.18 -16.80
C ARG A 47 -20.39 -11.79 -17.90
N GLU A 48 -19.14 -11.34 -18.05
CA GLU A 48 -18.21 -11.85 -19.05
C GLU A 48 -17.97 -13.35 -18.86
N TRP A 49 -17.72 -13.77 -17.62
CA TRP A 49 -17.55 -15.19 -17.33
C TRP A 49 -18.79 -15.99 -17.65
N ARG A 50 -19.97 -15.55 -17.22
CA ARG A 50 -21.24 -16.21 -17.46
C ARG A 50 -21.57 -16.35 -18.96
N GLU A 51 -21.29 -15.32 -19.75
CA GLU A 51 -21.75 -15.23 -21.14
C GLU A 51 -20.68 -15.65 -22.15
N ARG A 52 -19.41 -15.44 -21.82
CA ARG A 52 -18.28 -15.72 -22.73
C ARG A 52 -17.52 -17.00 -22.35
N GLY A 53 -17.49 -17.39 -21.07
CA GLY A 53 -16.76 -18.57 -20.59
C GLY A 53 -15.27 -18.46 -20.96
N VAL A 54 -14.71 -19.53 -21.51
CA VAL A 54 -13.27 -19.57 -21.90
C VAL A 54 -12.87 -18.51 -22.95
N ARG A 55 -13.81 -17.99 -23.72
CA ARG A 55 -13.53 -16.94 -24.72
C ARG A 55 -13.09 -15.62 -24.10
N ALA A 56 -13.49 -15.35 -22.84
CA ALA A 56 -13.12 -14.15 -22.15
C ALA A 56 -11.59 -13.97 -22.02
N TRP A 57 -10.82 -15.07 -22.03
CA TRP A 57 -9.35 -15.01 -22.05
C TRP A 57 -8.83 -14.26 -23.28
N ALA A 58 -9.30 -14.60 -24.47
CA ALA A 58 -8.89 -13.95 -25.70
C ALA A 58 -9.58 -12.59 -25.93
N GLU A 59 -10.61 -12.28 -25.17
CA GLU A 59 -11.40 -11.05 -25.28
C GLU A 59 -10.99 -9.98 -24.24
N GLY A 60 -9.85 -10.16 -23.53
CA GLY A 60 -9.25 -9.14 -22.67
C GLY A 60 -8.73 -9.63 -21.31
N TRP A 61 -9.15 -10.80 -20.83
CA TRP A 61 -8.67 -11.26 -19.52
C TRP A 61 -7.17 -11.56 -19.49
N TRP A 62 -6.62 -11.97 -20.66
CA TRP A 62 -5.19 -12.24 -20.74
C TRP A 62 -4.36 -10.99 -20.52
N GLU A 63 -4.78 -9.88 -21.09
CA GLU A 63 -4.09 -8.60 -21.02
C GLU A 63 -4.40 -7.82 -19.73
N THR A 64 -5.36 -8.27 -18.92
CA THR A 64 -5.83 -7.52 -17.74
C THR A 64 -4.70 -7.20 -16.77
N SER A 65 -3.79 -8.15 -16.52
CA SER A 65 -2.65 -7.90 -15.60
C SER A 65 -1.76 -6.76 -16.09
N THR A 66 -1.42 -6.74 -17.37
CA THR A 66 -0.59 -5.69 -17.96
C THR A 66 -1.33 -4.35 -18.01
N ALA A 67 -2.59 -4.35 -18.46
CA ALA A 67 -3.39 -3.13 -18.57
C ALA A 67 -3.62 -2.46 -17.20
N VAL A 68 -3.91 -3.24 -16.17
CA VAL A 68 -4.08 -2.74 -14.79
C VAL A 68 -2.75 -2.32 -14.19
N GLY A 69 -1.67 -3.06 -14.47
CA GLY A 69 -0.31 -2.67 -14.12
C GLY A 69 0.09 -1.32 -14.71
N ASP A 70 -0.15 -1.10 -16.00
CA ASP A 70 0.14 0.18 -16.67
C ASP A 70 -0.75 1.33 -16.17
N LEU A 71 -2.00 1.03 -15.78
CA LEU A 71 -2.88 2.02 -15.15
C LEU A 71 -2.31 2.48 -13.81
N LEU A 72 -1.90 1.53 -12.95
CA LEU A 72 -1.24 1.82 -11.70
C LEU A 72 0.11 2.52 -11.90
N GLY A 73 0.89 2.08 -12.89
CA GLY A 73 2.20 2.65 -13.22
C GLY A 73 2.15 4.16 -13.37
N ARG A 74 1.09 4.69 -14.01
CA ARG A 74 0.87 6.14 -14.13
C ARG A 74 0.70 6.87 -12.79
N LEU A 75 0.24 6.19 -11.75
CA LEU A 75 0.04 6.77 -10.41
C LEU A 75 1.32 6.75 -9.56
N VAL A 76 2.30 5.91 -9.93
CA VAL A 76 3.54 5.72 -9.15
C VAL A 76 4.80 6.06 -9.94
N GLY A 77 4.67 6.73 -11.11
CA GLY A 77 5.81 7.15 -11.93
C GLY A 77 6.54 5.99 -12.62
N ALA A 78 5.86 4.88 -12.88
CA ALA A 78 6.41 3.72 -13.59
C ALA A 78 6.04 3.75 -15.08
N GLY A 79 6.99 3.39 -15.95
CA GLY A 79 6.75 3.26 -17.39
C GLY A 79 5.87 2.05 -17.75
N PRO A 80 5.29 2.02 -18.95
CA PRO A 80 4.51 0.87 -19.41
C PRO A 80 5.36 -0.41 -19.46
N GLY A 81 4.73 -1.55 -19.11
CA GLY A 81 5.39 -2.86 -19.11
C GLY A 81 6.37 -3.10 -17.96
N THR A 82 6.46 -2.19 -16.97
CA THR A 82 7.36 -2.33 -15.81
C THR A 82 6.66 -2.83 -14.54
N MET A 83 5.34 -3.08 -14.62
CA MET A 83 4.50 -3.50 -13.50
C MET A 83 4.01 -4.94 -13.70
N ALA A 84 4.10 -5.77 -12.66
CA ALA A 84 3.51 -7.10 -12.60
C ALA A 84 2.45 -7.15 -11.48
N MET A 85 1.23 -7.59 -11.82
CA MET A 85 0.13 -7.72 -10.86
C MET A 85 0.15 -9.08 -10.17
N HIS A 86 -0.03 -9.07 -8.85
CA HIS A 86 -0.01 -10.24 -7.98
C HIS A 86 -1.17 -10.24 -6.99
N GLN A 87 -1.28 -11.28 -6.14
CA GLN A 87 -2.36 -11.38 -5.15
C GLN A 87 -2.15 -10.44 -3.96
N ASN A 88 -0.90 -10.25 -3.54
CA ASN A 88 -0.54 -9.41 -2.39
C ASN A 88 0.96 -9.12 -2.35
N VAL A 89 1.36 -8.21 -1.46
CA VAL A 89 2.75 -7.75 -1.29
C VAL A 89 3.71 -8.87 -0.87
N ALA A 90 3.27 -9.85 -0.10
CA ALA A 90 4.14 -10.94 0.31
C ALA A 90 4.54 -11.84 -0.87
N VAL A 91 3.59 -12.10 -1.79
CA VAL A 91 3.88 -12.81 -3.05
C VAL A 91 4.83 -12.00 -3.94
N ALA A 92 4.58 -10.69 -4.11
CA ALA A 92 5.43 -9.81 -4.89
C ALA A 92 6.89 -9.81 -4.37
N GLN A 93 7.07 -9.65 -3.06
CA GLN A 93 8.40 -9.71 -2.44
C GLN A 93 9.04 -11.10 -2.48
N ALA A 94 8.25 -12.18 -2.38
CA ALA A 94 8.77 -13.54 -2.52
C ALA A 94 9.33 -13.81 -3.92
N ILE A 95 8.69 -13.23 -4.95
CA ILE A 95 9.19 -13.28 -6.32
C ILE A 95 10.52 -12.54 -6.44
N VAL A 96 10.63 -11.32 -5.89
CA VAL A 96 11.90 -10.58 -5.84
C VAL A 96 12.98 -11.42 -5.15
N LEU A 97 12.69 -11.97 -3.97
CA LEU A 97 13.64 -12.81 -3.21
C LEU A 97 14.06 -14.06 -3.98
N SER A 98 13.22 -14.58 -4.86
CA SER A 98 13.51 -15.77 -5.66
C SER A 98 14.52 -15.51 -6.78
N CYS A 99 14.84 -14.25 -7.07
CA CYS A 99 15.87 -13.87 -8.04
C CYS A 99 17.29 -13.92 -7.47
N PHE A 100 17.44 -14.11 -6.17
CA PHE A 100 18.74 -13.96 -5.51
C PHE A 100 19.17 -15.24 -4.79
N GLU A 101 20.48 -15.50 -4.89
CA GLU A 101 21.20 -16.46 -4.06
C GLU A 101 21.90 -15.73 -2.91
N PHE A 102 21.89 -16.32 -1.72
CA PHE A 102 22.51 -15.75 -0.54
C PHE A 102 23.94 -16.28 -0.37
N GLU A 103 24.88 -15.72 -1.11
CA GLU A 103 26.27 -16.11 -1.02
C GLU A 103 26.95 -15.54 0.24
N PRO A 104 27.88 -16.25 0.91
CA PRO A 104 28.49 -15.81 2.17
C PRO A 104 29.12 -14.43 2.12
N ARG A 105 29.56 -13.97 0.94
CA ARG A 105 30.17 -12.65 0.75
C ARG A 105 29.13 -11.54 0.64
N ARG A 106 27.90 -11.88 0.22
CA ARG A 106 26.83 -10.93 -0.05
C ARG A 106 25.46 -11.57 0.21
N ASN A 107 25.10 -11.67 1.47
CA ASN A 107 23.89 -12.36 1.91
C ASN A 107 23.10 -11.59 2.97
N ARG A 108 23.50 -10.34 3.28
CA ARG A 108 22.84 -9.56 4.31
C ARG A 108 21.58 -8.88 3.78
N ILE A 109 20.53 -8.89 4.58
CA ILE A 109 19.30 -8.12 4.38
C ILE A 109 19.15 -7.19 5.58
N VAL A 110 19.11 -5.88 5.35
CA VAL A 110 19.04 -4.84 6.39
C VAL A 110 17.70 -4.14 6.30
N TYR A 111 16.99 -4.01 7.44
CA TYR A 111 15.73 -3.24 7.51
C TYR A 111 15.42 -2.76 8.93
N GLY A 112 14.53 -1.75 9.02
CA GLY A 112 14.10 -1.16 10.29
C GLY A 112 13.05 -2.00 11.03
N GLU A 113 12.98 -1.86 12.36
CA GLU A 113 11.95 -2.50 13.22
C GLU A 113 10.52 -2.06 12.86
N GLY A 114 10.38 -0.87 12.26
CA GLY A 114 9.11 -0.30 11.83
C GLY A 114 8.41 -1.01 10.67
N GLU A 115 9.07 -1.96 10.02
CA GLU A 115 8.51 -2.70 8.88
C GLU A 115 7.30 -3.55 9.26
N PHE A 116 6.35 -3.69 8.31
CA PHE A 116 5.13 -4.44 8.54
C PHE A 116 5.42 -5.93 8.81
N PRO A 117 4.68 -6.62 9.70
CA PRO A 117 4.96 -8.01 10.08
C PRO A 117 5.13 -8.99 8.92
N SER A 118 4.33 -8.89 7.84
CA SER A 118 4.46 -9.78 6.68
C SER A 118 5.83 -9.64 6.01
N VAL A 119 6.38 -8.43 5.93
CA VAL A 119 7.73 -8.15 5.42
C VAL A 119 8.75 -8.82 6.33
N ARG A 120 8.71 -8.51 7.62
CA ARG A 120 9.63 -9.06 8.62
C ARG A 120 9.65 -10.58 8.62
N TYR A 121 8.48 -11.24 8.61
CA TYR A 121 8.40 -12.72 8.62
C TYR A 121 8.96 -13.32 7.33
N LEU A 122 8.66 -12.72 6.18
CA LEU A 122 9.15 -13.19 4.89
C LEU A 122 10.68 -13.13 4.81
N TYR A 123 11.28 -11.99 5.21
CA TYR A 123 12.73 -11.83 5.17
C TYR A 123 13.43 -12.69 6.23
N GLN A 124 12.89 -12.79 7.45
CA GLN A 124 13.45 -13.67 8.48
C GLN A 124 13.44 -15.17 8.05
N ALA A 125 12.45 -15.58 7.28
CA ALA A 125 12.39 -16.95 6.75
C ALA A 125 13.56 -17.26 5.80
N GLN A 126 14.19 -16.24 5.17
CA GLN A 126 15.33 -16.42 4.28
C GLN A 126 16.61 -16.86 4.99
N ARG A 127 16.68 -16.80 6.32
CA ARG A 127 17.77 -17.43 7.09
C ARG A 127 17.98 -18.89 6.72
N ARG A 128 16.90 -19.61 6.36
CA ARG A 128 16.96 -21.01 5.91
C ARG A 128 17.66 -21.18 4.56
N ARG A 129 17.75 -20.10 3.77
CA ARG A 129 18.47 -20.04 2.49
C ARG A 129 19.86 -19.42 2.62
N GLY A 130 20.32 -19.10 3.84
CA GLY A 130 21.64 -18.55 4.10
C GLY A 130 21.68 -17.03 4.24
N ALA A 131 20.52 -16.35 4.27
CA ALA A 131 20.50 -14.89 4.49
C ALA A 131 20.91 -14.54 5.93
N ASP A 132 21.75 -13.50 6.04
CA ASP A 132 22.08 -12.80 7.29
C ASP A 132 21.08 -11.64 7.46
N ILE A 133 20.23 -11.71 8.49
CA ILE A 133 19.16 -10.72 8.70
C ILE A 133 19.57 -9.77 9.81
N GLU A 134 19.74 -8.51 9.47
CA GLU A 134 20.00 -7.40 10.38
C GLU A 134 18.78 -6.51 10.50
N ILE A 135 18.29 -6.36 11.72
CA ILE A 135 17.11 -5.53 12.05
C ILE A 135 17.61 -4.39 12.94
N VAL A 136 17.39 -3.17 12.52
CA VAL A 136 17.84 -1.96 13.20
C VAL A 136 16.68 -1.10 13.66
N ALA A 137 16.92 -0.13 14.55
CA ALA A 137 15.87 0.62 15.21
C ALA A 137 15.02 1.49 14.25
N ASP A 138 15.69 2.20 13.34
CA ASP A 138 15.08 3.22 12.49
C ASP A 138 15.80 3.38 11.14
N SER A 139 15.35 4.31 10.31
CA SER A 139 15.93 4.58 8.99
C SER A 139 17.36 5.13 9.05
N ALA A 140 17.72 5.89 10.07
CA ALA A 140 19.11 6.37 10.25
C ALA A 140 20.04 5.19 10.52
N ALA A 141 19.64 4.27 11.39
CA ALA A 141 20.37 3.04 11.65
C ALA A 141 20.42 2.10 10.43
N VAL A 142 19.42 2.13 9.53
CA VAL A 142 19.47 1.41 8.24
C VAL A 142 20.62 1.96 7.39
N LEU A 143 20.75 3.28 7.27
CA LEU A 143 21.85 3.91 6.51
C LEU A 143 23.23 3.50 7.03
N ASP A 144 23.40 3.45 8.35
CA ASP A 144 24.66 3.07 8.99
C ASP A 144 25.01 1.58 8.83
N ALA A 145 23.98 0.73 8.77
CA ALA A 145 24.14 -0.73 8.69
C ALA A 145 24.42 -1.26 7.27
N ILE A 146 24.14 -0.45 6.23
CA ILE A 146 24.39 -0.85 4.83
C ILE A 146 25.92 -0.88 4.56
N ASP A 147 26.41 -2.05 4.14
CA ASP A 147 27.81 -2.30 3.77
C ASP A 147 27.92 -3.17 2.49
N GLU A 148 29.15 -3.55 2.12
CA GLU A 148 29.43 -4.37 0.94
C GLU A 148 28.88 -5.81 1.03
N ARG A 149 28.49 -6.28 2.21
CA ARG A 149 27.82 -7.57 2.42
C ARG A 149 26.32 -7.47 2.22
N THR A 150 25.78 -6.26 2.22
CA THR A 150 24.34 -6.05 2.07
C THR A 150 23.91 -6.40 0.65
N LEU A 151 22.93 -7.29 0.51
CA LEU A 151 22.33 -7.68 -0.75
C LEU A 151 21.04 -6.91 -1.01
N LEU A 152 20.16 -6.85 0.00
CA LEU A 152 18.83 -6.27 -0.11
C LEU A 152 18.53 -5.32 1.06
N VAL A 153 17.88 -4.21 0.74
CA VAL A 153 17.37 -3.24 1.71
C VAL A 153 15.86 -3.07 1.47
N PRO A 154 15.00 -3.88 2.12
CA PRO A 154 13.57 -3.61 2.12
C PRO A 154 13.27 -2.42 3.02
N VAL A 155 12.48 -1.46 2.51
CA VAL A 155 12.11 -0.24 3.21
C VAL A 155 10.68 0.17 2.89
N SER A 156 9.88 0.50 3.91
CA SER A 156 8.57 1.10 3.72
C SER A 156 8.71 2.59 3.40
N HIS A 157 8.01 3.10 2.38
CA HIS A 157 7.96 4.54 2.13
C HIS A 157 7.29 5.29 3.29
N VAL A 158 6.21 4.72 3.83
CA VAL A 158 5.49 5.26 4.99
C VAL A 158 5.30 4.17 6.03
N LEU A 159 5.74 4.43 7.26
CA LEU A 159 5.62 3.48 8.36
C LEU A 159 4.16 3.30 8.80
N PHE A 160 3.72 2.05 8.93
CA PHE A 160 2.32 1.74 9.22
C PHE A 160 1.86 2.08 10.64
N LYS A 161 2.78 2.13 11.62
CA LYS A 161 2.48 2.43 13.03
C LYS A 161 2.40 3.92 13.32
N THR A 162 3.24 4.73 12.69
CA THR A 162 3.40 6.16 13.01
C THR A 162 2.86 7.07 11.90
N GLY A 163 2.75 6.55 10.66
CA GLY A 163 2.49 7.35 9.48
C GLY A 163 3.71 8.17 9.03
N GLU A 164 4.90 7.90 9.53
CA GLU A 164 6.14 8.57 9.18
C GLU A 164 6.59 8.24 7.76
N ILE A 165 6.92 9.27 6.98
CA ILE A 165 7.53 9.15 5.65
C ILE A 165 9.04 9.00 5.86
N GLN A 166 9.63 7.93 5.36
CA GLN A 166 11.07 7.67 5.45
C GLN A 166 11.82 8.34 4.31
N ASP A 167 13.08 8.69 4.55
CA ASP A 167 14.00 9.24 3.55
C ASP A 167 14.50 8.11 2.63
N VAL A 168 13.65 7.72 1.68
CA VAL A 168 13.95 6.65 0.72
C VAL A 168 15.06 7.04 -0.23
N GLU A 169 15.17 8.32 -0.60
CA GLU A 169 16.21 8.82 -1.51
C GLU A 169 17.60 8.58 -0.93
N ALA A 170 17.85 8.96 0.32
CA ALA A 170 19.09 8.69 1.01
C ALA A 170 19.40 7.19 1.14
N ILE A 171 18.38 6.37 1.41
CA ILE A 171 18.54 4.91 1.51
C ILE A 171 18.91 4.30 0.15
N VAL A 172 18.27 4.73 -0.95
CA VAL A 172 18.60 4.28 -2.30
C VAL A 172 20.03 4.64 -2.68
N GLU A 173 20.45 5.90 -2.47
CA GLU A 173 21.80 6.36 -2.74
C GLU A 173 22.83 5.50 -1.96
N ARG A 174 22.63 5.35 -0.66
CA ARG A 174 23.53 4.57 0.20
C ARG A 174 23.59 3.09 -0.18
N ALA A 175 22.44 2.49 -0.53
CA ALA A 175 22.36 1.10 -0.96
C ALA A 175 23.09 0.88 -2.29
N HIS A 176 22.89 1.76 -3.25
CA HIS A 176 23.55 1.67 -4.56
C HIS A 176 25.06 1.89 -4.45
N ASP A 177 25.53 2.78 -3.60
CA ASP A 177 26.97 2.95 -3.32
C ASP A 177 27.62 1.67 -2.78
N ALA A 178 26.89 0.89 -1.98
CA ALA A 178 27.30 -0.42 -1.52
C ALA A 178 27.02 -1.54 -2.55
N GLY A 179 26.38 -1.22 -3.67
CA GLY A 179 25.93 -2.14 -4.73
C GLY A 179 24.73 -3.01 -4.28
N SER A 180 24.01 -2.63 -3.26
CA SER A 180 22.81 -3.32 -2.75
C SER A 180 21.58 -2.98 -3.58
N PHE A 181 20.53 -3.82 -3.48
CA PHE A 181 19.23 -3.56 -4.11
C PHE A 181 18.21 -3.07 -3.07
N VAL A 182 17.35 -2.14 -3.48
CA VAL A 182 16.27 -1.60 -2.65
C VAL A 182 14.93 -2.15 -3.07
N VAL A 183 14.16 -2.65 -2.09
CA VAL A 183 12.76 -3.07 -2.27
C VAL A 183 11.87 -2.09 -1.51
N LEU A 184 11.26 -1.15 -2.22
CA LEU A 184 10.38 -0.14 -1.64
C LEU A 184 8.98 -0.73 -1.40
N ASP A 185 8.51 -0.73 -0.16
CA ASP A 185 7.12 -1.02 0.17
C ASP A 185 6.31 0.29 0.18
N ALA A 186 5.51 0.49 -0.87
CA ALA A 186 4.66 1.65 -1.04
C ALA A 186 3.20 1.41 -0.60
N TYR A 187 2.96 0.40 0.21
CA TYR A 187 1.62 -0.01 0.62
C TYR A 187 0.85 1.07 1.40
N GLN A 188 1.57 1.96 2.11
CA GLN A 188 0.98 3.06 2.87
C GLN A 188 1.11 4.42 2.18
N SER A 189 1.75 4.49 1.02
CA SER A 189 1.94 5.75 0.29
C SER A 189 1.20 5.82 -1.04
N ALA A 190 1.21 4.73 -1.83
CA ALA A 190 0.58 4.72 -3.16
C ALA A 190 -0.89 5.12 -3.09
N GLY A 191 -1.25 6.22 -3.76
CA GLY A 191 -2.58 6.81 -3.76
C GLY A 191 -2.83 7.91 -2.72
N SER A 192 -1.88 8.19 -1.80
CA SER A 192 -2.01 9.27 -0.80
C SER A 192 -0.78 10.16 -0.66
N VAL A 193 0.40 9.66 -1.00
CA VAL A 193 1.65 10.41 -1.07
C VAL A 193 2.19 10.28 -2.48
N PRO A 194 2.57 11.37 -3.16
CA PRO A 194 3.19 11.31 -4.47
C PRO A 194 4.40 10.39 -4.46
N LEU A 195 4.49 9.55 -5.47
CA LEU A 195 5.54 8.56 -5.62
C LEU A 195 5.95 8.49 -7.09
N ASP A 196 7.24 8.62 -7.36
CA ASP A 196 7.84 8.36 -8.67
C ASP A 196 8.97 7.35 -8.49
N VAL A 197 8.65 6.07 -8.71
CA VAL A 197 9.59 4.96 -8.52
C VAL A 197 10.77 5.03 -9.50
N THR A 198 10.57 5.65 -10.66
CA THR A 198 11.63 5.84 -11.66
C THR A 198 12.61 6.91 -11.22
N SER A 199 12.11 8.07 -10.78
CA SER A 199 12.94 9.19 -10.31
C SER A 199 13.69 8.85 -9.01
N LEU A 200 13.05 8.09 -8.09
CA LEU A 200 13.70 7.58 -6.88
C LEU A 200 14.80 6.55 -7.18
N GLY A 201 14.78 5.95 -8.38
CA GLY A 201 15.79 4.96 -8.77
C GLY A 201 15.72 3.63 -8.03
N VAL A 202 14.59 3.31 -7.38
CA VAL A 202 14.44 2.04 -6.66
C VAL A 202 14.52 0.85 -7.59
N ASP A 203 15.10 -0.24 -7.12
CA ASP A 203 15.28 -1.47 -7.91
C ASP A 203 13.95 -2.20 -8.09
N PHE A 204 13.19 -2.25 -7.01
CA PHE A 204 11.85 -2.85 -6.94
C PHE A 204 10.95 -1.96 -6.10
N ALA A 205 9.66 -1.90 -6.46
CA ALA A 205 8.65 -1.38 -5.56
C ALA A 205 7.47 -2.36 -5.49
N VAL A 206 6.88 -2.47 -4.31
CA VAL A 206 5.74 -3.35 -4.05
C VAL A 206 4.64 -2.61 -3.32
N GLY A 207 3.42 -3.11 -3.45
CA GLY A 207 2.30 -2.56 -2.72
C GLY A 207 1.02 -3.34 -2.98
N GLY A 208 -0.11 -2.74 -2.65
CA GLY A 208 -1.42 -3.34 -2.86
C GLY A 208 -2.53 -2.32 -2.94
N SER A 209 -3.63 -2.72 -3.56
CA SER A 209 -4.75 -1.87 -3.92
C SER A 209 -5.71 -1.58 -2.78
N VAL A 210 -5.62 -2.36 -1.71
CA VAL A 210 -6.65 -2.46 -0.66
C VAL A 210 -6.80 -1.21 0.20
N LYS A 211 -5.82 -0.30 0.23
CA LYS A 211 -5.79 0.88 1.10
C LYS A 211 -6.13 2.16 0.32
N TRP A 212 -5.20 3.08 0.24
CA TRP A 212 -5.36 4.41 -0.35
C TRP A 212 -5.72 4.42 -1.84
N LEU A 213 -5.46 3.33 -2.55
CA LEU A 213 -5.86 3.14 -3.94
C LEU A 213 -7.32 2.73 -4.12
N CYS A 214 -8.08 2.45 -3.03
CA CYS A 214 -9.49 2.08 -3.03
C CYS A 214 -9.85 0.92 -3.99
N GLY A 215 -8.88 0.03 -4.28
CA GLY A 215 -9.00 -1.05 -5.27
C GLY A 215 -9.33 -2.43 -4.70
N GLY A 216 -9.62 -2.51 -3.38
CA GLY A 216 -9.97 -3.77 -2.72
C GLY A 216 -8.81 -4.76 -2.56
N PRO A 217 -9.03 -5.88 -1.85
CA PRO A 217 -8.03 -6.91 -1.63
C PRO A 217 -7.83 -7.80 -2.86
N GLY A 218 -6.65 -8.44 -2.96
CA GLY A 218 -6.35 -9.45 -3.99
C GLY A 218 -5.64 -8.91 -5.24
N ALA A 219 -5.36 -7.61 -5.30
CA ALA A 219 -4.54 -6.96 -6.32
C ALA A 219 -3.33 -6.30 -5.66
N GLY A 220 -2.28 -7.09 -5.41
CA GLY A 220 -0.93 -6.62 -5.12
C GLY A 220 -0.16 -6.34 -6.39
N TRP A 221 0.97 -5.67 -6.29
CA TRP A 221 1.75 -5.29 -7.44
C TRP A 221 3.25 -5.27 -7.14
N LEU A 222 4.04 -5.42 -8.20
CA LEU A 222 5.48 -5.35 -8.24
C LEU A 222 5.91 -4.45 -9.40
N TYR A 223 6.67 -3.41 -9.11
CA TYR A 223 7.49 -2.69 -10.08
C TYR A 223 8.88 -3.31 -10.12
N VAL A 224 9.43 -3.45 -11.30
CA VAL A 224 10.81 -3.89 -11.51
C VAL A 224 11.50 -2.88 -12.41
N ARG A 225 12.65 -2.36 -11.96
CA ARG A 225 13.46 -1.45 -12.76
C ARG A 225 13.83 -2.12 -14.10
N PRO A 226 13.68 -1.45 -15.24
CA PRO A 226 13.77 -2.08 -16.57
C PRO A 226 15.05 -2.88 -16.82
N ASP A 227 16.22 -2.34 -16.42
CA ASP A 227 17.50 -3.04 -16.59
C ASP A 227 17.61 -4.32 -15.76
N LEU A 228 16.96 -4.37 -14.61
CA LEU A 228 16.86 -5.57 -13.77
C LEU A 228 15.87 -6.59 -14.34
N ALA A 229 14.77 -6.11 -14.91
CA ALA A 229 13.79 -6.96 -15.56
C ALA A 229 14.38 -7.75 -16.74
N GLU A 230 15.43 -7.25 -17.38
CA GLU A 230 16.12 -7.95 -18.46
C GLU A 230 17.12 -9.01 -17.96
N ARG A 231 17.66 -8.85 -16.73
CA ARG A 231 18.77 -9.65 -16.19
C ARG A 231 18.37 -10.71 -15.18
N LEU A 232 17.32 -10.42 -14.41
CA LEU A 232 16.92 -11.29 -13.29
C LEU A 232 15.95 -12.37 -13.76
N GLU A 233 16.12 -13.57 -13.21
CA GLU A 233 15.30 -14.73 -13.48
C GLU A 233 14.70 -15.24 -12.16
N PRO A 234 13.40 -14.95 -11.89
CA PRO A 234 12.77 -15.42 -10.67
C PRO A 234 12.57 -16.93 -10.68
N THR A 235 13.03 -17.63 -9.64
CA THR A 235 12.78 -19.08 -9.49
C THR A 235 11.36 -19.36 -9.00
N PHE A 236 10.68 -18.36 -8.40
CA PHE A 236 9.24 -18.41 -8.16
C PHE A 236 8.51 -17.84 -9.38
N THR A 237 8.30 -18.70 -10.35
CA THR A 237 7.80 -18.38 -11.70
C THR A 237 6.56 -19.22 -12.07
N GLY A 238 6.08 -19.09 -13.28
CA GLY A 238 4.96 -19.86 -13.83
C GLY A 238 4.73 -19.60 -15.32
N TRP A 239 3.71 -20.24 -15.89
CA TRP A 239 3.48 -20.25 -17.33
C TRP A 239 3.23 -18.89 -17.94
N GLN A 240 2.69 -17.91 -17.19
CA GLN A 240 2.52 -16.54 -17.69
C GLN A 240 3.83 -15.76 -17.81
N ALA A 241 4.89 -16.19 -17.13
CA ALA A 241 6.22 -15.61 -17.26
C ALA A 241 6.97 -16.11 -18.51
N HIS A 242 6.39 -17.03 -19.28
CA HIS A 242 6.99 -17.53 -20.51
C HIS A 242 6.82 -16.55 -21.67
N ALA A 243 7.84 -16.41 -22.52
CA ALA A 243 7.80 -15.55 -23.72
C ALA A 243 6.68 -15.94 -24.69
N ARG A 244 6.34 -17.24 -24.75
CA ARG A 244 5.28 -17.82 -25.60
C ARG A 244 4.37 -18.75 -24.79
N PRO A 245 3.57 -18.24 -23.83
CA PRO A 245 2.88 -19.07 -22.86
C PRO A 245 1.92 -20.11 -23.49
N PHE A 246 1.33 -19.81 -24.64
CA PHE A 246 0.42 -20.73 -25.34
C PHE A 246 1.13 -21.76 -26.24
N ALA A 247 2.45 -21.70 -26.37
CA ALA A 247 3.21 -22.72 -27.07
C ALA A 247 3.40 -24.00 -26.22
N PHE A 248 3.22 -23.89 -24.89
CA PHE A 248 3.37 -24.99 -23.94
C PHE A 248 4.68 -25.76 -24.09
N GLU A 249 5.76 -25.02 -24.30
CA GLU A 249 7.11 -25.55 -24.48
C GLU A 249 7.58 -26.22 -23.16
N PRO A 250 8.37 -27.31 -23.26
CA PRO A 250 8.81 -28.04 -22.06
C PRO A 250 9.83 -27.29 -21.21
N GLU A 251 10.58 -26.37 -21.81
CA GLU A 251 11.57 -25.52 -21.16
C GLU A 251 11.08 -24.08 -21.13
N GLN A 252 11.34 -23.39 -20.01
CA GLN A 252 10.95 -22.00 -19.87
C GLN A 252 11.93 -21.07 -20.56
N GLU A 253 11.39 -20.19 -21.41
CA GLU A 253 12.02 -18.98 -21.90
C GLU A 253 11.30 -17.78 -21.26
N TYR A 254 12.01 -16.94 -20.52
CA TYR A 254 11.38 -15.83 -19.82
C TYR A 254 10.88 -14.77 -20.78
N ALA A 255 9.70 -14.21 -20.47
CA ALA A 255 9.16 -13.04 -21.15
C ALA A 255 10.04 -11.80 -20.94
N GLU A 256 9.84 -10.78 -21.75
CA GLU A 256 10.49 -9.49 -21.62
C GLU A 256 9.83 -8.62 -20.51
N GLY A 257 10.58 -7.67 -19.95
CA GLY A 257 10.10 -6.70 -18.98
C GLY A 257 9.50 -7.35 -17.71
N ALA A 258 8.52 -6.68 -17.09
CA ALA A 258 7.91 -7.16 -15.87
C ALA A 258 7.05 -8.44 -16.05
N ALA A 259 6.68 -8.80 -17.28
CA ALA A 259 5.94 -10.02 -17.54
C ALA A 259 6.70 -11.29 -17.09
N ARG A 260 8.03 -11.26 -17.10
CA ARG A 260 8.90 -12.34 -16.60
C ARG A 260 8.71 -12.65 -15.11
N PHE A 261 8.16 -11.69 -14.35
CA PHE A 261 7.88 -11.82 -12.92
C PHE A 261 6.43 -12.29 -12.65
N LEU A 262 5.63 -12.54 -13.67
CA LEU A 262 4.32 -13.16 -13.53
C LEU A 262 4.45 -14.63 -13.13
N THR A 263 3.36 -15.20 -12.65
CA THR A 263 3.35 -16.60 -12.17
C THR A 263 2.26 -17.43 -12.88
N GLY A 264 1.21 -17.78 -12.17
CA GLY A 264 0.09 -18.54 -12.70
C GLY A 264 -1.07 -17.63 -13.12
N THR A 265 -2.24 -18.23 -13.23
CA THR A 265 -3.49 -17.53 -13.57
C THR A 265 -3.73 -16.34 -12.67
N PRO A 266 -3.97 -15.13 -13.21
CA PRO A 266 -4.16 -13.93 -12.43
C PRO A 266 -5.51 -13.94 -11.68
N ASN A 267 -5.59 -13.15 -10.61
CA ASN A 267 -6.84 -12.91 -9.89
C ASN A 267 -7.69 -11.87 -10.64
N VAL A 268 -8.26 -12.27 -11.78
CA VAL A 268 -9.00 -11.38 -12.69
C VAL A 268 -10.06 -10.54 -11.97
N PRO A 269 -10.95 -11.10 -11.11
CA PRO A 269 -11.95 -10.27 -10.42
C PRO A 269 -11.36 -9.16 -9.57
N ALA A 270 -10.24 -9.41 -8.87
CA ALA A 270 -9.59 -8.36 -8.10
C ALA A 270 -9.00 -7.24 -8.99
N LEU A 271 -8.52 -7.58 -10.18
CA LEU A 271 -8.02 -6.59 -11.15
C LEU A 271 -9.15 -5.69 -11.67
N TYR A 272 -10.35 -6.24 -11.89
CA TYR A 272 -11.53 -5.46 -12.28
C TYR A 272 -11.95 -4.46 -11.19
N ALA A 273 -11.94 -4.88 -9.92
CA ALA A 273 -12.22 -3.98 -8.81
C ALA A 273 -11.12 -2.92 -8.65
N ALA A 274 -9.84 -3.32 -8.75
CA ALA A 274 -8.70 -2.42 -8.57
C ALA A 274 -8.64 -1.32 -9.63
N SER A 275 -8.97 -1.63 -10.89
CA SER A 275 -9.01 -0.65 -11.98
C SER A 275 -9.86 0.56 -11.64
N ALA A 276 -11.05 0.35 -11.06
CA ALA A 276 -11.95 1.44 -10.70
C ALA A 276 -11.37 2.37 -9.63
N GLY A 277 -10.65 1.80 -8.64
CA GLY A 277 -9.92 2.60 -7.65
C GLY A 277 -8.81 3.42 -8.31
N TYR A 278 -8.00 2.80 -9.17
CA TYR A 278 -6.88 3.47 -9.85
C TYR A 278 -7.36 4.60 -10.79
N GLU A 279 -8.43 4.35 -11.55
CA GLU A 279 -9.05 5.37 -12.40
C GLU A 279 -9.55 6.55 -11.58
N LEU A 280 -10.20 6.30 -10.44
CA LEU A 280 -10.70 7.34 -9.56
C LEU A 280 -9.55 8.15 -8.92
N ILE A 281 -8.52 7.48 -8.40
CA ILE A 281 -7.34 8.17 -7.83
C ILE A 281 -6.62 8.99 -8.92
N GLY A 282 -6.51 8.46 -10.13
CA GLY A 282 -5.95 9.20 -11.28
C GLY A 282 -6.79 10.38 -11.74
N GLU A 283 -8.13 10.29 -11.66
CA GLU A 283 -9.05 11.38 -11.97
C GLU A 283 -8.91 12.52 -10.95
N VAL A 284 -8.81 12.20 -9.66
CA VAL A 284 -8.62 13.17 -8.58
C VAL A 284 -7.23 13.81 -8.63
N GLY A 285 -6.20 12.99 -8.88
CA GLY A 285 -4.79 13.35 -8.87
C GLY A 285 -4.14 13.18 -7.50
N VAL A 286 -3.01 12.45 -7.46
CA VAL A 286 -2.32 12.11 -6.19
C VAL A 286 -1.80 13.35 -5.49
N GLU A 287 -1.32 14.35 -6.22
CA GLU A 287 -0.84 15.63 -5.67
C GLU A 287 -1.95 16.37 -4.94
N ARG A 288 -3.13 16.44 -5.54
CA ARG A 288 -4.30 17.07 -4.93
C ARG A 288 -4.82 16.29 -3.71
N ILE A 289 -4.74 14.95 -3.77
CA ILE A 289 -5.03 14.09 -2.62
C ILE A 289 -4.03 14.38 -1.50
N ARG A 290 -2.75 14.53 -1.84
CA ARG A 290 -1.69 14.84 -0.87
C ARG A 290 -1.91 16.19 -0.19
N GLU A 291 -2.19 17.25 -0.94
CA GLU A 291 -2.52 18.58 -0.38
C GLU A 291 -3.65 18.47 0.65
N ARG A 292 -4.75 17.81 0.26
CA ARG A 292 -5.88 17.60 1.17
C ARG A 292 -5.53 16.75 2.39
N SER A 293 -4.74 15.69 2.22
CA SER A 293 -4.28 14.84 3.31
C SER A 293 -3.42 15.60 4.32
N MET A 294 -2.57 16.52 3.87
CA MET A 294 -1.76 17.37 4.75
C MET A 294 -2.65 18.30 5.60
N GLU A 295 -3.67 18.92 5.00
CA GLU A 295 -4.65 19.76 5.72
C GLU A 295 -5.42 18.93 6.76
N GLN A 296 -5.97 17.78 6.35
CA GLN A 296 -6.77 16.90 7.22
C GLN A 296 -5.97 16.37 8.40
N THR A 297 -4.75 15.90 8.15
CA THR A 297 -3.89 15.37 9.22
C THR A 297 -3.37 16.48 10.13
N ALA A 298 -3.13 17.69 9.64
CA ALA A 298 -2.79 18.85 10.47
C ALA A 298 -3.96 19.23 11.39
N LEU A 299 -5.18 19.30 10.86
CA LEU A 299 -6.39 19.56 11.65
C LEU A 299 -6.60 18.50 12.75
N LEU A 300 -6.44 17.21 12.43
CA LEU A 300 -6.54 16.15 13.43
C LEU A 300 -5.51 16.31 14.54
N VAL A 301 -4.25 16.61 14.20
CA VAL A 301 -3.18 16.85 15.18
C VAL A 301 -3.54 18.01 16.10
N GLU A 302 -3.99 19.14 15.56
CA GLU A 302 -4.41 20.32 16.34
C GLU A 302 -5.55 20.00 17.29
N LEU A 303 -6.60 19.32 16.82
CA LEU A 303 -7.78 18.97 17.61
C LEU A 303 -7.46 18.00 18.74
N LEU A 304 -6.63 16.99 18.48
CA LEU A 304 -6.24 15.98 19.47
C LEU A 304 -5.29 16.57 20.53
N ASP A 305 -4.37 17.46 20.14
CA ASP A 305 -3.52 18.21 21.05
C ASP A 305 -4.35 19.13 21.96
N ALA A 306 -5.31 19.86 21.39
CA ALA A 306 -6.21 20.72 22.15
C ALA A 306 -7.06 19.92 23.17
N ALA A 307 -7.37 18.67 22.86
CA ALA A 307 -8.04 17.73 23.78
C ALA A 307 -7.08 17.06 24.78
N GLY A 308 -5.79 17.34 24.73
CA GLY A 308 -4.79 16.85 25.69
C GLY A 308 -4.28 15.43 25.41
N PHE A 309 -4.48 14.90 24.21
CA PHE A 309 -3.99 13.59 23.84
C PHE A 309 -2.59 13.63 23.21
N GLU A 310 -1.81 12.56 23.43
CA GLU A 310 -0.50 12.40 22.81
C GLU A 310 -0.65 11.89 21.37
N VAL A 311 -0.20 12.69 20.39
CA VAL A 311 -0.11 12.29 18.98
C VAL A 311 1.29 11.74 18.70
N LEU A 312 1.35 10.51 18.17
CA LEU A 312 2.59 9.78 17.90
C LEU A 312 3.10 10.00 16.46
N SER A 313 2.26 10.47 15.56
CA SER A 313 2.67 10.77 14.19
C SER A 313 3.57 12.01 14.13
N PRO A 314 4.47 12.09 13.13
CA PRO A 314 5.32 13.26 12.93
C PRO A 314 4.51 14.57 12.89
N ARG A 315 5.04 15.61 13.56
CA ARG A 315 4.37 16.93 13.63
C ARG A 315 4.47 17.68 12.31
N ASP A 316 5.60 17.56 11.62
CA ASP A 316 5.78 18.15 10.30
C ASP A 316 4.93 17.37 9.27
N PRO A 317 3.99 18.05 8.57
CA PRO A 317 3.18 17.42 7.55
C PRO A 317 3.98 16.86 6.37
N ASN A 318 5.19 17.35 6.11
CA ASN A 318 6.06 16.82 5.06
C ASN A 318 6.62 15.43 5.41
N HIS A 319 6.80 15.16 6.69
CA HIS A 319 7.27 13.87 7.20
C HIS A 319 6.14 12.94 7.66
N ARG A 320 4.87 13.36 7.48
CA ARG A 320 3.69 12.58 7.86
C ARG A 320 2.90 12.17 6.63
N GLY A 321 2.59 10.88 6.50
CA GLY A 321 1.67 10.33 5.51
C GLY A 321 0.19 10.66 5.83
N GLY A 322 -0.73 9.87 5.29
CA GLY A 322 -2.18 10.10 5.44
C GLY A 322 -2.77 9.68 6.80
N THR A 323 -1.98 9.15 7.74
CA THR A 323 -2.46 8.59 9.01
C THR A 323 -2.01 9.44 10.19
N VAL A 324 -2.93 9.73 11.12
CA VAL A 324 -2.65 10.30 12.44
C VAL A 324 -2.87 9.22 13.50
N VAL A 325 -1.91 9.08 14.39
CA VAL A 325 -1.93 8.08 15.47
C VAL A 325 -2.01 8.79 16.80
N VAL A 326 -3.00 8.43 17.59
CA VAL A 326 -3.25 9.04 18.90
C VAL A 326 -3.25 8.00 20.00
N ARG A 327 -2.61 8.34 21.12
CA ARG A 327 -2.62 7.54 22.33
C ARG A 327 -3.71 8.07 23.28
N THR A 328 -4.59 7.18 23.69
CA THR A 328 -5.63 7.45 24.71
C THR A 328 -5.50 6.45 25.85
N PRO A 329 -6.01 6.76 27.05
CA PRO A 329 -6.22 5.72 28.06
C PRO A 329 -7.11 4.62 27.48
N GLU A 330 -6.76 3.35 27.74
CA GLU A 330 -7.57 2.20 27.31
C GLU A 330 -7.94 2.24 25.82
N ALA A 331 -6.97 2.56 24.97
CA ALA A 331 -7.17 2.87 23.53
C ALA A 331 -7.99 1.82 22.78
N GLU A 332 -7.88 0.52 23.14
CA GLU A 332 -8.68 -0.54 22.52
C GLU A 332 -10.17 -0.40 22.88
N ALA A 333 -10.49 -0.09 24.12
CA ALA A 333 -11.88 0.11 24.54
C ALA A 333 -12.49 1.38 23.94
N VAL A 334 -11.69 2.47 23.83
CA VAL A 334 -12.10 3.70 23.13
C VAL A 334 -12.35 3.42 21.63
N TYR A 335 -11.47 2.68 20.98
CA TYR A 335 -11.65 2.26 19.58
C TYR A 335 -12.98 1.50 19.37
N ARG A 336 -13.31 0.55 20.27
CA ARG A 336 -14.57 -0.20 20.18
C ARG A 336 -15.79 0.69 20.39
N GLU A 337 -15.71 1.65 21.30
CA GLU A 337 -16.78 2.64 21.51
C GLU A 337 -16.97 3.55 20.30
N LEU A 338 -15.87 3.98 19.63
CA LEU A 338 -15.95 4.71 18.36
C LEU A 338 -16.67 3.90 17.29
N GLY A 339 -16.35 2.61 17.16
CA GLY A 339 -17.03 1.71 16.24
C GLY A 339 -18.53 1.58 16.52
N ALA A 340 -18.93 1.52 17.81
CA ALA A 340 -20.34 1.50 18.21
C ALA A 340 -21.08 2.81 17.88
N ARG A 341 -20.35 3.90 17.60
CA ARG A 341 -20.88 5.20 17.15
C ARG A 341 -20.73 5.42 15.64
N GLU A 342 -20.50 4.36 14.87
CA GLU A 342 -20.29 4.42 13.42
C GLU A 342 -19.10 5.31 13.00
N ILE A 343 -18.08 5.44 13.86
CA ILE A 343 -16.80 6.06 13.55
C ILE A 343 -15.79 4.94 13.33
N ILE A 344 -15.53 4.63 12.07
CA ILE A 344 -14.72 3.50 11.68
C ILE A 344 -13.25 3.92 11.59
N CYS A 345 -12.47 3.48 12.54
CA CYS A 345 -11.02 3.69 12.64
C CYS A 345 -10.31 2.37 12.94
N ASP A 346 -9.08 2.43 13.40
CA ASP A 346 -8.26 1.24 13.64
C ASP A 346 -7.50 1.40 14.97
N PHE A 347 -7.17 0.29 15.60
CA PHE A 347 -6.31 0.22 16.77
C PHE A 347 -5.17 -0.77 16.54
N ARG A 348 -3.97 -0.41 17.00
CA ARG A 348 -2.83 -1.35 17.02
C ARG A 348 -2.17 -1.32 18.39
N PRO A 349 -1.83 -2.49 18.97
CA PRO A 349 -0.97 -2.56 20.14
C PRO A 349 0.33 -1.77 19.91
N ASP A 350 0.80 -1.09 20.93
CA ASP A 350 2.02 -0.25 20.95
C ASP A 350 1.98 0.99 20.03
N ALA A 351 0.88 1.22 19.29
CA ALA A 351 0.67 2.42 18.50
C ALA A 351 -0.47 3.28 19.08
N GLY A 352 -1.66 2.71 19.27
CA GLY A 352 -2.85 3.43 19.68
C GLY A 352 -3.95 3.42 18.62
N ILE A 353 -4.84 4.41 18.66
CA ILE A 353 -5.90 4.59 17.66
C ILE A 353 -5.29 5.28 16.44
N ARG A 354 -5.56 4.73 15.26
CA ARG A 354 -5.09 5.27 13.98
C ARG A 354 -6.29 5.82 13.20
N LEU A 355 -6.15 7.07 12.77
CA LEU A 355 -7.14 7.82 11.99
C LEU A 355 -6.53 8.09 10.61
N GLY A 356 -7.12 7.54 9.56
CA GLY A 356 -6.66 7.68 8.18
C GLY A 356 -7.76 8.25 7.28
N PRO A 357 -7.99 9.57 7.32
CA PRO A 357 -8.90 10.23 6.39
C PRO A 357 -8.39 10.14 4.96
N HIS A 358 -9.29 10.25 3.99
CA HIS A 358 -8.95 10.35 2.59
C HIS A 358 -9.58 11.61 1.98
N PHE A 359 -9.29 11.91 0.72
CA PHE A 359 -9.71 13.14 0.04
C PHE A 359 -11.21 13.43 0.12
N PHE A 360 -12.03 12.42 0.29
CA PHE A 360 -13.49 12.52 0.40
C PHE A 360 -14.00 12.85 1.82
N ASN A 361 -13.15 12.77 2.85
CA ASN A 361 -13.57 13.12 4.22
C ASN A 361 -13.66 14.64 4.41
N THR A 362 -14.69 15.09 5.16
CA THR A 362 -14.90 16.48 5.48
C THR A 362 -14.20 16.89 6.77
N ASP A 363 -13.94 18.19 6.95
CA ASP A 363 -13.39 18.72 8.19
C ASP A 363 -14.34 18.51 9.37
N ASP A 364 -15.65 18.53 9.12
CA ASP A 364 -16.66 18.29 10.16
C ASP A 364 -16.60 16.85 10.68
N GLU A 365 -16.34 15.85 9.84
CA GLU A 365 -16.10 14.47 10.26
C GLU A 365 -14.88 14.36 11.18
N LEU A 366 -13.81 15.12 10.89
CA LEU A 366 -12.58 15.12 11.70
C LEU A 366 -12.82 15.80 13.06
N ARG A 367 -13.50 16.95 13.07
CA ARG A 367 -13.90 17.67 14.29
C ARG A 367 -14.81 16.81 15.16
N PHE A 368 -15.81 16.18 14.54
CA PHE A 368 -16.71 15.26 15.21
C PHE A 368 -15.94 14.09 15.85
N THR A 369 -15.04 13.44 15.10
CA THR A 369 -14.25 12.32 15.61
C THR A 369 -13.38 12.71 16.80
N ALA A 370 -12.65 13.83 16.72
CA ALA A 370 -11.83 14.29 17.83
C ALA A 370 -12.66 14.62 19.07
N ALA A 371 -13.83 15.24 18.91
CA ALA A 371 -14.75 15.52 19.99
C ALA A 371 -15.33 14.23 20.62
N GLN A 372 -15.62 13.21 19.79
CA GLN A 372 -16.09 11.91 20.28
C GLN A 372 -15.02 11.16 21.06
N ILE A 373 -13.75 11.20 20.64
CA ILE A 373 -12.63 10.62 21.40
C ILE A 373 -12.55 11.28 22.79
N ALA A 374 -12.60 12.60 22.85
CA ALA A 374 -12.55 13.35 24.12
C ALA A 374 -13.74 13.01 25.03
N GLU A 375 -14.95 13.04 24.50
CA GLU A 375 -16.18 12.71 25.27
C GLU A 375 -16.19 11.27 25.77
N ILE A 376 -15.78 10.30 24.95
CA ILE A 376 -15.69 8.88 25.35
C ILE A 376 -14.73 8.70 26.53
N VAL A 377 -13.58 9.36 26.51
CA VAL A 377 -12.59 9.27 27.59
C VAL A 377 -13.09 9.98 28.85
N GLU A 378 -13.65 11.19 28.71
CA GLU A 378 -14.14 12.01 29.83
C GLU A 378 -15.35 11.36 30.52
N SER A 379 -16.31 10.84 29.78
CA SER A 379 -17.53 10.21 30.31
C SER A 379 -17.31 8.78 30.85
N GLY A 380 -16.21 8.13 30.44
CA GLY A 380 -15.96 6.72 30.74
C GLY A 380 -16.83 5.75 29.92
N ALA A 381 -17.46 6.20 28.82
CA ALA A 381 -18.34 5.38 27.99
C ALA A 381 -17.65 4.10 27.44
N HIS A 382 -16.33 4.15 27.25
CA HIS A 382 -15.51 3.01 26.79
C HIS A 382 -15.40 1.88 27.83
N GLU A 383 -15.72 2.11 29.12
CA GLU A 383 -15.56 1.12 30.20
C GLU A 383 -16.39 -0.15 29.96
N ARG A 384 -17.51 -0.05 29.23
CA ARG A 384 -18.34 -1.19 28.87
C ARG A 384 -17.62 -2.23 28.01
N HIS A 385 -16.56 -1.82 27.31
CA HIS A 385 -15.76 -2.66 26.41
C HIS A 385 -14.50 -3.29 27.05
N ARG A 386 -14.21 -3.01 28.31
CA ARG A 386 -13.00 -3.50 29.02
C ARG A 386 -12.88 -5.02 29.10
N ARG A 387 -13.97 -5.77 28.98
CA ARG A 387 -14.01 -7.23 29.18
C ARG A 387 -14.24 -8.03 27.92
N GLU A 388 -14.31 -7.40 26.77
CA GLU A 388 -14.51 -8.11 25.52
C GLU A 388 -13.18 -8.70 25.02
N PRO A 389 -13.16 -10.00 24.62
CA PRO A 389 -11.96 -10.56 24.03
C PRO A 389 -11.60 -9.83 22.72
N VAL A 390 -10.29 -9.74 22.44
CA VAL A 390 -9.79 -9.17 21.19
C VAL A 390 -10.41 -9.94 20.02
N SER A 391 -11.28 -9.30 19.26
CA SER A 391 -11.82 -9.83 18.01
C SER A 391 -11.54 -8.83 16.90
N TYR A 392 -11.10 -9.34 15.73
CA TYR A 392 -11.14 -8.57 14.51
C TYR A 392 -12.61 -8.42 14.11
N HIS A 393 -13.11 -7.20 14.15
CA HIS A 393 -14.40 -6.84 13.58
C HIS A 393 -14.15 -6.04 12.30
#